data_c9c3329a1a60cabc5281f98f07e39d12
#
_entry.id   c9c3329a1a60cabc5281f98f07e39d12
#
_cell.length_a   1.000
_cell.length_b   1.000
_cell.length_c   1.000
_cell.angle_alpha   90.00
_cell.angle_beta   90.00
_cell.angle_gamma   90.00
#
_symmetry.space_group_name_H-M   'P 1'
#
loop_
_entity.id
_entity.type
_entity.pdbx_description
1 polymer ?
#
loop_
_entity_poly.entity_id
_entity_poly.type
_entity_poly.pdbx_seq_one_letter_code
_entity_poly.pdbx_strand_id
1 'polypeptide(L)'
;MNTKQALLQFVQQIMHEGIDALIDRIANRVIEKLDEARMSMPQTAAENAEVLPQPKEVVKPQPNNVTEPQPIEPQLTEPQPTESQPIESQPGKACNEQPDTPSLTEQAMQMVDEMYDTRYNVLDRVAEIRRHNEASARFVPVSKLVRNTIVIDLHKRGCMVWNNDVDRILESDYMPQYHPFTSYLKSLPAWDGTDRVTPLAARVSRDPLWTTVFHRWLRAMVAWWHGAEGGAASQTGGNAMIPLLVSEEQGLRKSTFCRMLLPPELRNYYSEKFELSGTERLELALSRFALVNLDEFDRYSQHHAAKLKNLVQLGTMQSRRPYASGFAEMPRVASFIGTSNRYDLLNDPTGSRRFFCQEVHGVIDCDTPLDYAQLYAQLLHEVQLGELTYFTHTEEAAIQHHNRLFYQSSPLRECFVRRFEVADEGKLVDGGEWQTATAIFRTLKRDLRGMVRNATPNTLGRELMQLGVPRKRCNRGVMYWVKERES
;
A
#
# COMPACT_ATOMS: atom_id res chain seq x y z
N MET A 1 -34.60 -34.30 13.10
CA MET A 1 -34.92 -33.01 12.41
C MET A 1 -33.93 -32.82 11.28
N ASN A 2 -34.44 -32.62 10.07
CA ASN A 2 -33.59 -32.57 8.86
C ASN A 2 -32.79 -31.23 8.85
N THR A 3 -31.48 -31.28 8.63
CA THR A 3 -30.55 -30.14 8.67
C THR A 3 -31.05 -28.95 7.84
N LYS A 4 -31.79 -29.23 6.76
CA LYS A 4 -32.39 -28.21 5.89
C LYS A 4 -33.53 -27.44 6.57
N GLN A 5 -34.33 -28.10 7.41
CA GLN A 5 -35.40 -27.43 8.17
C GLN A 5 -34.85 -26.56 9.31
N ALA A 6 -33.78 -27.02 9.97
CA ALA A 6 -33.11 -26.23 10.99
C ALA A 6 -32.46 -24.97 10.42
N LEU A 7 -31.87 -25.06 9.22
CA LEU A 7 -31.28 -23.90 8.53
C LEU A 7 -32.36 -22.89 8.10
N LEU A 8 -33.50 -23.38 7.60
CA LEU A 8 -34.62 -22.49 7.19
C LEU A 8 -35.25 -21.77 8.39
N GLN A 9 -35.39 -22.44 9.53
CA GLN A 9 -35.84 -21.80 10.76
C GLN A 9 -34.86 -20.79 11.29
N PHE A 10 -33.55 -21.04 11.21
CA PHE A 10 -32.49 -20.11 11.60
C PHE A 10 -32.48 -18.85 10.71
N VAL A 11 -32.63 -19.02 9.40
CA VAL A 11 -32.75 -17.88 8.46
C VAL A 11 -33.99 -17.04 8.69
N GLN A 12 -35.14 -17.67 8.95
CA GLN A 12 -36.39 -16.99 9.28
C GLN A 12 -36.28 -16.22 10.60
N GLN A 13 -35.56 -16.73 11.58
CA GLN A 13 -35.35 -16.11 12.87
C GLN A 13 -34.43 -14.83 12.73
N ILE A 14 -33.39 -14.91 11.91
CA ILE A 14 -32.54 -13.75 11.58
C ILE A 14 -33.35 -12.65 10.89
N MET A 15 -34.24 -13.00 9.98
CA MET A 15 -35.09 -12.06 9.27
C MET A 15 -36.13 -11.38 10.17
N HIS A 16 -36.48 -12.00 11.28
CA HIS A 16 -37.51 -11.49 12.21
C HIS A 16 -36.94 -10.66 13.37
N GLU A 17 -35.73 -10.96 13.82
CA GLU A 17 -35.09 -10.33 14.99
C GLU A 17 -34.11 -9.20 14.65
N GLY A 18 -33.71 -9.09 13.40
CA GLY A 18 -32.64 -8.16 12.95
C GLY A 18 -31.23 -8.67 13.28
N ILE A 19 -30.27 -8.26 12.47
CA ILE A 19 -28.87 -8.70 12.59
C ILE A 19 -28.23 -8.20 13.91
N ASP A 20 -28.60 -7.01 14.38
CA ASP A 20 -28.06 -6.41 15.60
C ASP A 20 -28.44 -7.21 16.86
N ALA A 21 -29.71 -7.65 16.97
CA ALA A 21 -30.14 -8.49 18.09
C ALA A 21 -29.46 -9.86 18.12
N LEU A 22 -29.07 -10.41 16.95
CA LEU A 22 -28.31 -11.65 16.87
C LEU A 22 -26.85 -11.44 17.30
N ILE A 23 -26.24 -10.32 16.92
CA ILE A 23 -24.86 -9.95 17.32
C ILE A 23 -24.81 -9.79 18.84
N ASP A 24 -25.76 -9.10 19.44
CA ASP A 24 -25.83 -8.91 20.90
C ASP A 24 -25.99 -10.25 21.65
N ARG A 25 -26.79 -11.16 21.11
CA ARG A 25 -26.98 -12.49 21.71
C ARG A 25 -25.72 -13.34 21.61
N ILE A 26 -24.99 -13.27 20.50
CA ILE A 26 -23.72 -13.97 20.33
C ILE A 26 -22.68 -13.38 21.27
N ALA A 27 -22.57 -12.06 21.37
CA ALA A 27 -21.65 -11.36 22.25
C ALA A 27 -21.89 -11.74 23.72
N ASN A 28 -23.15 -11.73 24.18
CA ASN A 28 -23.51 -12.10 25.54
C ASN A 28 -23.18 -13.58 25.84
N ARG A 29 -23.38 -14.48 24.89
CA ARG A 29 -23.04 -15.91 25.05
C ARG A 29 -21.55 -16.18 25.07
N VAL A 30 -20.75 -15.36 24.37
CA VAL A 30 -19.28 -15.41 24.41
C VAL A 30 -18.77 -14.90 25.78
N ILE A 31 -19.34 -13.81 26.29
CA ILE A 31 -19.02 -13.26 27.62
C ILE A 31 -19.33 -14.29 28.71
N GLU A 32 -20.52 -14.89 28.68
CA GLU A 32 -20.94 -15.93 29.63
C GLU A 32 -19.99 -17.14 29.63
N LYS A 33 -19.54 -17.61 28.45
CA LYS A 33 -18.55 -18.69 28.35
C LYS A 33 -17.15 -18.28 28.80
N LEU A 34 -16.77 -17.02 28.62
CA LEU A 34 -15.49 -16.51 29.14
C LEU A 34 -15.51 -16.40 30.68
N ASP A 35 -16.62 -16.00 31.27
CA ASP A 35 -16.81 -15.95 32.71
C ASP A 35 -16.85 -17.36 33.33
N GLU A 36 -17.53 -18.33 32.70
CA GLU A 36 -17.48 -19.74 33.09
C GLU A 36 -16.06 -20.31 33.03
N ALA A 37 -15.30 -20.01 31.98
CA ALA A 37 -13.92 -20.43 31.85
C ALA A 37 -13.00 -19.79 32.92
N ARG A 38 -13.29 -18.54 33.32
CA ARG A 38 -12.55 -17.80 34.37
C ARG A 38 -12.84 -18.36 35.76
N MET A 39 -14.04 -18.86 35.99
CA MET A 39 -14.42 -19.52 37.27
C MET A 39 -13.88 -20.96 37.39
N SER A 40 -13.51 -21.59 36.28
CA SER A 40 -12.98 -22.96 36.25
C SER A 40 -11.46 -23.07 36.35
N MET A 41 -10.71 -21.94 36.47
CA MET A 41 -9.27 -21.96 36.70
C MET A 41 -8.92 -22.21 38.18
N PRO A 42 -8.00 -23.14 38.48
CA PRO A 42 -7.56 -23.39 39.88
C PRO A 42 -6.82 -22.16 40.43
N GLN A 43 -7.09 -21.85 41.70
CA GLN A 43 -6.60 -20.67 42.43
C GLN A 43 -5.07 -20.63 42.71
N THR A 44 -4.24 -21.44 42.10
CA THR A 44 -2.80 -21.52 42.37
C THR A 44 -1.90 -20.63 41.53
N ALA A 45 -2.46 -19.72 40.73
CA ALA A 45 -1.66 -18.80 39.88
C ALA A 45 -1.71 -17.32 40.28
N ALA A 46 -2.31 -16.98 41.42
CA ALA A 46 -2.57 -15.58 41.82
C ALA A 46 -1.57 -14.99 42.81
N GLU A 47 -0.51 -15.70 43.23
CA GLU A 47 0.39 -15.23 44.33
C GLU A 47 1.78 -14.72 43.87
N ASN A 48 2.07 -14.63 42.58
CA ASN A 48 3.36 -14.10 42.11
C ASN A 48 3.24 -12.91 41.13
N ALA A 49 2.35 -11.96 41.40
CA ALA A 49 2.35 -10.66 40.71
C ALA A 49 3.00 -9.63 41.64
N GLU A 50 4.34 -9.55 41.63
CA GLU A 50 5.11 -8.51 42.33
C GLU A 50 4.90 -7.14 41.67
N VAL A 51 4.59 -6.23 42.55
CA VAL A 51 4.53 -4.77 42.48
C VAL A 51 5.40 -4.11 41.40
N LEU A 52 4.77 -3.41 40.49
CA LEU A 52 5.39 -2.43 39.58
C LEU A 52 5.75 -1.15 40.38
N PRO A 53 6.99 -0.65 40.29
CA PRO A 53 7.37 0.60 40.94
C PRO A 53 6.84 1.82 40.18
N GLN A 54 6.35 2.81 40.90
CA GLN A 54 5.88 4.10 40.42
C GLN A 54 7.00 4.92 39.76
N PRO A 55 6.71 5.79 38.77
CA PRO A 55 7.70 6.59 38.06
C PRO A 55 8.26 7.70 38.97
N LYS A 56 9.59 7.74 39.13
CA LYS A 56 10.32 8.82 39.78
C LYS A 56 10.39 10.05 38.86
N GLU A 57 10.21 11.22 39.47
CA GLU A 57 10.34 12.55 38.91
C GLU A 57 11.64 12.75 38.10
N VAL A 58 11.52 13.41 36.96
CA VAL A 58 12.62 13.77 36.07
C VAL A 58 13.34 15.00 36.60
N VAL A 59 14.53 14.80 37.16
CA VAL A 59 15.48 15.89 37.48
C VAL A 59 16.25 16.25 36.22
N LYS A 60 16.21 17.54 35.84
CA LYS A 60 16.96 18.08 34.71
C LYS A 60 18.46 18.07 35.03
N PRO A 61 19.36 17.60 34.16
CA PRO A 61 20.80 17.76 34.32
C PRO A 61 21.25 19.14 33.80
N GLN A 62 22.08 19.80 34.60
CA GLN A 62 22.87 20.98 34.21
C GLN A 62 24.07 20.58 33.34
N PRO A 63 24.62 21.49 32.52
CA PRO A 63 25.67 21.18 31.57
C PRO A 63 27.04 21.16 32.21
N ASN A 64 27.78 20.07 32.13
CA ASN A 64 29.19 20.01 32.46
C ASN A 64 30.06 19.78 31.24
N ASN A 65 31.06 20.61 31.18
CA ASN A 65 32.25 20.72 30.35
C ASN A 65 32.66 19.47 29.52
N VAL A 66 32.81 19.74 28.23
CA VAL A 66 33.44 18.88 27.22
C VAL A 66 34.96 18.88 27.47
N THR A 67 35.52 17.69 27.70
CA THR A 67 36.95 17.44 27.50
C THR A 67 37.05 16.38 26.40
N GLU A 68 37.71 16.71 25.30
CA GLU A 68 37.95 15.83 24.16
C GLU A 68 38.80 14.61 24.57
N PRO A 69 38.47 13.42 24.14
CA PRO A 69 39.37 12.27 24.26
C PRO A 69 40.30 12.22 23.02
N GLN A 70 41.61 12.14 23.32
CA GLN A 70 42.67 11.91 22.32
C GLN A 70 42.54 10.50 21.69
N PRO A 71 43.00 10.32 20.45
CA PRO A 71 42.92 9.04 19.74
C PRO A 71 43.95 8.04 20.29
N ILE A 72 43.50 6.85 20.63
CA ILE A 72 44.31 5.69 21.00
C ILE A 72 44.69 4.97 19.70
N GLU A 73 45.95 4.94 19.33
CA GLU A 73 46.51 4.12 18.29
C GLU A 73 46.43 2.62 18.69
N PRO A 74 46.02 1.71 17.79
CA PRO A 74 46.09 0.28 18.07
C PRO A 74 47.51 -0.24 17.88
N GLN A 75 48.13 -0.71 18.92
CA GLN A 75 49.38 -1.49 18.87
C GLN A 75 49.10 -2.84 18.21
N LEU A 76 49.69 -3.04 17.05
CA LEU A 76 49.81 -4.33 16.38
C LEU A 76 50.76 -5.21 17.20
N THR A 77 50.25 -6.24 17.82
CA THR A 77 51.03 -7.35 18.37
C THR A 77 51.13 -8.44 17.32
N GLU A 78 52.31 -8.64 16.78
CA GLU A 78 52.62 -9.77 15.89
C GLU A 78 52.51 -11.09 16.66
N PRO A 79 51.88 -12.13 16.10
CA PRO A 79 51.89 -13.46 16.71
C PRO A 79 53.22 -14.16 16.39
N GLN A 80 53.93 -14.62 17.42
CA GLN A 80 55.10 -15.48 17.30
C GLN A 80 54.71 -16.83 16.68
N PRO A 81 55.58 -17.43 15.86
CA PRO A 81 55.32 -18.73 15.25
C PRO A 81 55.52 -19.86 16.26
N THR A 82 54.46 -20.60 16.53
CA THR A 82 54.51 -21.86 17.27
C THR A 82 54.93 -22.96 16.30
N GLU A 83 56.08 -23.54 16.57
CA GLU A 83 56.55 -24.74 15.85
C GLU A 83 55.58 -25.90 16.06
N SER A 84 54.92 -26.29 14.96
CA SER A 84 54.11 -27.51 14.89
C SER A 84 54.98 -28.69 14.57
N GLN A 85 55.08 -29.65 15.48
CA GLN A 85 55.69 -30.96 15.20
C GLN A 85 54.90 -31.70 14.14
N PRO A 86 55.57 -32.48 13.22
CA PRO A 86 54.88 -33.22 12.19
C PRO A 86 54.11 -34.40 12.77
N ILE A 87 52.80 -34.39 12.57
CA ILE A 87 51.96 -35.57 12.82
C ILE A 87 52.12 -36.48 11.64
N GLU A 88 52.69 -37.67 11.90
CA GLU A 88 52.78 -38.78 10.91
C GLU A 88 51.34 -39.11 10.44
N SER A 89 51.08 -38.84 9.17
CA SER A 89 49.85 -39.24 8.46
C SER A 89 49.87 -40.76 8.24
N GLN A 90 48.99 -41.45 8.96
CA GLN A 90 48.66 -42.84 8.61
C GLN A 90 48.00 -42.86 7.21
N PRO A 91 48.27 -43.88 6.38
CA PRO A 91 47.69 -43.95 5.03
C PRO A 91 46.17 -44.07 5.14
N GLY A 92 45.48 -43.08 4.57
CA GLY A 92 44.02 -43.02 4.51
C GLY A 92 43.47 -44.26 3.84
N LYS A 93 42.46 -44.84 4.45
CA LYS A 93 41.61 -45.83 3.81
C LYS A 93 41.11 -45.22 2.51
N ALA A 94 41.38 -45.87 1.41
CA ALA A 94 40.82 -45.56 0.10
C ALA A 94 39.30 -45.41 0.28
N CYS A 95 38.77 -44.24 -0.02
CA CYS A 95 37.34 -44.05 -0.23
C CYS A 95 37.01 -44.95 -1.43
N ASN A 96 36.28 -46.04 -1.18
CA ASN A 96 35.60 -46.76 -2.23
C ASN A 96 34.68 -45.76 -2.91
N GLU A 97 35.00 -45.30 -4.09
CA GLU A 97 34.07 -44.69 -5.03
C GLU A 97 33.04 -45.79 -5.39
N GLN A 98 32.03 -45.91 -4.59
CA GLN A 98 30.82 -46.59 -5.03
C GLN A 98 30.22 -45.72 -6.14
N PRO A 99 29.71 -46.34 -7.24
CA PRO A 99 29.04 -45.57 -8.28
C PRO A 99 27.93 -44.74 -7.62
N ASP A 100 27.89 -43.43 -7.90
CA ASP A 100 26.94 -42.46 -7.37
C ASP A 100 25.50 -42.90 -7.68
N THR A 101 24.95 -43.74 -6.83
CA THR A 101 23.47 -43.92 -6.82
C THR A 101 22.90 -42.66 -6.24
N PRO A 102 22.10 -41.89 -7.02
CA PRO A 102 21.54 -40.65 -6.56
C PRO A 102 20.76 -40.86 -5.23
N SER A 103 20.94 -39.94 -4.30
CA SER A 103 20.21 -39.96 -3.02
C SER A 103 18.72 -39.99 -3.27
N LEU A 104 17.92 -40.42 -2.27
CA LEU A 104 16.46 -40.45 -2.39
C LEU A 104 15.89 -39.06 -2.70
N THR A 105 16.52 -38.00 -2.17
CA THR A 105 16.14 -36.60 -2.44
C THR A 105 16.43 -36.22 -3.89
N GLU A 106 17.59 -36.55 -4.43
CA GLU A 106 17.94 -36.29 -5.83
C GLU A 106 17.03 -37.06 -6.81
N GLN A 107 16.66 -38.30 -6.49
CA GLN A 107 15.69 -39.04 -7.27
C GLN A 107 14.32 -38.36 -7.25
N ALA A 108 13.90 -37.85 -6.07
CA ALA A 108 12.64 -37.12 -5.94
C ALA A 108 12.65 -35.80 -6.73
N MET A 109 13.76 -35.04 -6.68
CA MET A 109 13.94 -33.81 -7.46
C MET A 109 13.81 -34.09 -8.96
N GLN A 110 14.53 -35.09 -9.46
CA GLN A 110 14.46 -35.44 -10.86
C GLN A 110 13.05 -35.88 -11.29
N MET A 111 12.36 -36.66 -10.47
CA MET A 111 10.99 -37.09 -10.76
C MET A 111 9.99 -35.94 -10.69
N VAL A 112 10.18 -34.98 -9.80
CA VAL A 112 9.36 -33.75 -9.75
C VAL A 112 9.54 -32.96 -11.03
N ASP A 113 10.78 -32.74 -11.49
CA ASP A 113 11.07 -32.04 -12.75
C ASP A 113 10.51 -32.76 -13.98
N GLU A 114 10.47 -34.09 -13.97
CA GLU A 114 9.84 -34.87 -15.05
C GLU A 114 8.31 -34.72 -15.12
N MET A 115 7.67 -34.42 -13.99
CA MET A 115 6.21 -34.39 -13.88
C MET A 115 5.64 -32.96 -13.92
N TYR A 116 6.40 -32.01 -13.40
CA TYR A 116 5.91 -30.66 -13.12
C TYR A 116 6.91 -29.59 -13.58
N ASP A 117 6.41 -28.53 -14.17
CA ASP A 117 7.09 -27.25 -14.13
C ASP A 117 6.96 -26.67 -12.74
N THR A 118 8.03 -26.22 -12.15
CA THR A 118 8.09 -25.72 -10.79
C THR A 118 8.63 -24.29 -10.75
N ARG A 119 8.17 -23.48 -9.81
CA ARG A 119 8.71 -22.15 -9.52
C ARG A 119 8.38 -21.71 -8.11
N TYR A 120 9.16 -20.83 -7.54
CA TYR A 120 8.88 -20.21 -6.25
C TYR A 120 8.44 -18.75 -6.43
N ASN A 121 7.17 -18.45 -6.11
CA ASN A 121 6.63 -17.09 -6.17
C ASN A 121 7.14 -16.28 -4.97
N VAL A 122 8.03 -15.34 -5.23
CA VAL A 122 8.70 -14.55 -4.19
C VAL A 122 7.77 -13.57 -3.48
N LEU A 123 6.67 -13.13 -4.12
CA LEU A 123 5.67 -12.24 -3.52
C LEU A 123 4.73 -12.98 -2.59
N ASP A 124 4.16 -14.07 -3.06
CA ASP A 124 3.23 -14.91 -2.29
C ASP A 124 3.98 -15.88 -1.36
N ARG A 125 5.30 -16.03 -1.54
CA ARG A 125 6.19 -16.90 -0.75
C ARG A 125 5.71 -18.35 -0.73
N VAL A 126 5.36 -18.84 -1.90
CA VAL A 126 4.83 -20.18 -2.08
C VAL A 126 5.40 -20.80 -3.35
N ALA A 127 5.74 -22.10 -3.28
CA ALA A 127 6.02 -22.87 -4.47
C ALA A 127 4.76 -22.98 -5.31
N GLU A 128 4.89 -22.86 -6.61
CA GLU A 128 3.84 -23.06 -7.59
C GLU A 128 4.25 -24.15 -8.57
N ILE A 129 3.30 -25.00 -8.93
CA ILE A 129 3.54 -26.08 -9.89
C ILE A 129 2.51 -26.09 -11.01
N ARG A 130 2.94 -26.66 -12.15
CA ARG A 130 2.09 -26.93 -13.29
C ARG A 130 2.44 -28.31 -13.85
N ARG A 131 1.45 -29.17 -14.12
CA ARG A 131 1.70 -30.49 -14.73
C ARG A 131 2.12 -30.36 -16.19
N HIS A 132 3.14 -31.10 -16.63
CA HIS A 132 3.62 -31.08 -18.02
C HIS A 132 2.56 -31.53 -19.02
N ASN A 133 1.70 -32.46 -18.65
CA ASN A 133 0.70 -33.02 -19.56
C ASN A 133 -0.52 -32.13 -19.79
N GLU A 134 -0.58 -30.97 -19.16
CA GLU A 134 -1.67 -30.02 -19.25
C GLU A 134 -1.16 -28.70 -19.82
N ALA A 135 -0.92 -28.63 -21.14
CA ALA A 135 -0.33 -27.46 -21.82
C ALA A 135 -1.11 -26.14 -21.59
N SER A 136 -2.40 -26.22 -21.22
CA SER A 136 -3.24 -25.08 -20.87
C SER A 136 -3.33 -24.84 -19.35
N ALA A 137 -2.71 -25.69 -18.52
CA ALA A 137 -2.79 -25.56 -17.08
C ALA A 137 -2.02 -24.33 -16.60
N ARG A 138 -2.64 -23.61 -15.67
CA ARG A 138 -2.00 -22.51 -14.94
C ARG A 138 -1.15 -23.07 -13.81
N PHE A 139 -0.11 -22.34 -13.43
CA PHE A 139 0.59 -22.58 -12.19
C PHE A 139 -0.39 -22.47 -11.01
N VAL A 140 -0.35 -23.44 -10.13
CA VAL A 140 -1.17 -23.49 -8.91
C VAL A 140 -0.27 -23.49 -7.68
N PRO A 141 -0.62 -22.71 -6.64
CA PRO A 141 0.12 -22.72 -5.38
C PRO A 141 0.12 -24.11 -4.74
N VAL A 142 1.25 -24.55 -4.19
CA VAL A 142 1.38 -25.84 -3.50
C VAL A 142 0.67 -25.77 -2.14
N SER A 143 -0.60 -26.09 -2.15
CA SER A 143 -1.39 -26.33 -0.95
C SER A 143 -1.07 -27.70 -0.34
N LYS A 144 -1.57 -27.96 0.88
CA LYS A 144 -1.47 -29.31 1.51
C LYS A 144 -2.00 -30.42 0.60
N LEU A 145 -3.09 -30.16 -0.14
CA LEU A 145 -3.66 -31.11 -1.08
C LEU A 145 -2.68 -31.41 -2.22
N VAL A 146 -2.14 -30.37 -2.84
CA VAL A 146 -1.19 -30.48 -3.95
C VAL A 146 0.09 -31.20 -3.50
N ARG A 147 0.62 -30.88 -2.32
CA ARG A 147 1.77 -31.56 -1.72
C ARG A 147 1.54 -33.05 -1.57
N ASN A 148 0.41 -33.45 -0.96
CA ASN A 148 0.08 -34.86 -0.81
C ASN A 148 -0.05 -35.57 -2.17
N THR A 149 -0.54 -34.87 -3.20
CA THR A 149 -0.61 -35.42 -4.56
C THR A 149 0.78 -35.67 -5.14
N ILE A 150 1.72 -34.74 -4.95
CA ILE A 150 3.12 -34.90 -5.37
C ILE A 150 3.73 -36.16 -4.70
N VAL A 151 3.57 -36.30 -3.37
CA VAL A 151 4.08 -37.47 -2.64
C VAL A 151 3.47 -38.77 -3.18
N ILE A 152 2.17 -38.81 -3.42
CA ILE A 152 1.50 -39.99 -3.99
C ILE A 152 2.03 -40.29 -5.40
N ASP A 153 2.25 -39.28 -6.22
CA ASP A 153 2.76 -39.50 -7.59
C ASP A 153 4.24 -39.98 -7.57
N LEU A 154 5.05 -39.52 -6.62
CA LEU A 154 6.41 -40.04 -6.38
C LEU A 154 6.39 -41.50 -5.91
N HIS A 155 5.52 -41.85 -4.95
CA HIS A 155 5.36 -43.23 -4.47
C HIS A 155 4.95 -44.19 -5.60
N LYS A 156 4.01 -43.80 -6.49
CA LYS A 156 3.61 -44.60 -7.66
C LYS A 156 4.79 -44.89 -8.60
N ARG A 157 5.81 -44.03 -8.61
CA ARG A 157 7.06 -44.21 -9.40
C ARG A 157 8.15 -44.94 -8.62
N GLY A 158 7.88 -45.37 -7.39
CA GLY A 158 8.84 -46.13 -6.57
C GLY A 158 9.73 -45.24 -5.68
N CYS A 159 9.55 -43.92 -5.67
CA CYS A 159 10.31 -43.00 -4.83
C CYS A 159 9.57 -42.79 -3.50
N MET A 160 10.03 -43.44 -2.43
CA MET A 160 9.34 -43.51 -1.13
C MET A 160 9.76 -42.36 -0.21
N VAL A 161 9.48 -41.12 -0.60
CA VAL A 161 9.76 -39.89 0.16
C VAL A 161 8.61 -39.51 1.09
N TRP A 162 8.91 -38.73 2.13
CA TRP A 162 7.93 -38.16 3.06
C TRP A 162 7.58 -36.73 2.69
N ASN A 163 6.47 -36.21 3.25
CA ASN A 163 6.05 -34.81 3.06
C ASN A 163 7.18 -33.83 3.35
N ASN A 164 8.00 -34.07 4.40
CA ASN A 164 9.10 -33.19 4.78
C ASN A 164 10.22 -33.15 3.72
N ASP A 165 10.43 -34.22 2.96
CA ASP A 165 11.42 -34.23 1.89
C ASP A 165 10.93 -33.42 0.70
N VAL A 166 9.64 -33.53 0.37
CA VAL A 166 9.00 -32.69 -0.65
C VAL A 166 9.01 -31.21 -0.21
N ASP A 167 8.74 -30.91 1.07
CA ASP A 167 8.82 -29.54 1.59
C ASP A 167 10.23 -28.96 1.45
N ARG A 168 11.28 -29.72 1.76
CA ARG A 168 12.66 -29.30 1.57
C ARG A 168 12.99 -28.97 0.13
N ILE A 169 12.48 -29.74 -0.84
CA ILE A 169 12.64 -29.46 -2.26
C ILE A 169 11.94 -28.16 -2.63
N LEU A 170 10.66 -28.04 -2.26
CA LEU A 170 9.79 -26.91 -2.63
C LEU A 170 10.16 -25.58 -1.95
N GLU A 171 10.81 -25.62 -0.78
CA GLU A 171 11.23 -24.45 0.00
C GLU A 171 12.74 -24.17 -0.10
N SER A 172 13.44 -24.85 -1.00
CA SER A 172 14.89 -24.65 -1.24
C SER A 172 15.16 -23.68 -2.39
N ASP A 173 16.40 -23.28 -2.54
CA ASP A 173 16.93 -22.49 -3.67
C ASP A 173 16.99 -23.28 -5.00
N TYR A 174 16.72 -24.57 -4.94
CA TYR A 174 16.52 -25.42 -6.13
C TYR A 174 15.35 -24.91 -6.99
N MET A 175 14.32 -24.34 -6.37
CA MET A 175 13.15 -23.82 -7.07
C MET A 175 13.48 -22.54 -7.84
N PRO A 176 13.21 -22.47 -9.18
CA PRO A 176 13.38 -21.25 -9.94
C PRO A 176 12.59 -20.09 -9.33
N GLN A 177 13.30 -19.01 -8.99
CA GLN A 177 12.66 -17.83 -8.42
C GLN A 177 11.78 -17.12 -9.45
N TYR A 178 10.56 -16.84 -9.09
CA TYR A 178 9.56 -16.18 -9.94
C TYR A 178 9.02 -14.93 -9.28
N HIS A 179 9.29 -13.78 -9.89
CA HIS A 179 8.69 -12.52 -9.48
C HIS A 179 7.63 -12.13 -10.52
N PRO A 180 6.32 -12.12 -10.17
CA PRO A 180 5.23 -11.95 -11.12
C PRO A 180 5.35 -10.71 -12.01
N PHE A 181 5.72 -9.56 -11.42
CA PHE A 181 5.77 -8.30 -12.15
C PHE A 181 6.97 -8.22 -13.09
N THR A 182 8.16 -8.56 -12.62
CA THR A 182 9.37 -8.53 -13.46
C THR A 182 9.31 -9.59 -14.56
N SER A 183 8.76 -10.77 -14.26
CA SER A 183 8.52 -11.81 -15.27
C SER A 183 7.52 -11.36 -16.33
N TYR A 184 6.45 -10.67 -15.93
CA TYR A 184 5.50 -10.08 -16.86
C TYR A 184 6.20 -9.05 -17.77
N LEU A 185 6.95 -8.11 -17.18
CA LEU A 185 7.66 -7.08 -17.94
C LEU A 185 8.70 -7.69 -18.91
N LYS A 186 9.41 -8.75 -18.49
CA LYS A 186 10.37 -9.48 -19.35
C LYS A 186 9.70 -10.23 -20.51
N SER A 187 8.42 -10.57 -20.39
CA SER A 187 7.65 -11.28 -21.45
C SER A 187 7.03 -10.35 -22.48
N LEU A 188 7.10 -9.03 -22.29
CA LEU A 188 6.48 -8.07 -23.19
C LEU A 188 7.23 -8.00 -24.53
N PRO A 189 6.49 -7.81 -25.65
CA PRO A 189 7.12 -7.51 -26.94
C PRO A 189 7.75 -6.12 -26.93
N ALA A 190 8.55 -5.82 -27.94
CA ALA A 190 9.00 -4.46 -28.17
C ALA A 190 7.77 -3.53 -28.45
N TRP A 191 7.84 -2.30 -27.93
CA TRP A 191 6.79 -1.31 -28.21
C TRP A 191 6.76 -0.94 -29.70
N ASP A 192 5.57 -0.91 -30.29
CA ASP A 192 5.35 -0.62 -31.70
C ASP A 192 5.31 0.89 -32.06
N GLY A 193 5.56 1.77 -31.06
CA GLY A 193 5.55 3.23 -31.23
C GLY A 193 4.16 3.87 -31.16
N THR A 194 3.08 3.10 -30.98
CA THR A 194 1.71 3.63 -30.90
C THR A 194 1.34 3.96 -29.45
N ASP A 195 0.87 5.19 -29.21
CA ASP A 195 0.39 5.61 -27.88
C ASP A 195 -0.94 4.93 -27.54
N ARG A 196 -0.96 4.21 -26.42
CA ARG A 196 -2.14 3.54 -25.89
C ARG A 196 -2.60 4.14 -24.56
N VAL A 197 -1.78 4.98 -23.94
CA VAL A 197 -2.11 5.59 -22.65
C VAL A 197 -3.11 6.73 -22.83
N THR A 198 -2.93 7.60 -23.80
CA THR A 198 -3.84 8.73 -24.04
C THR A 198 -5.27 8.26 -24.39
N PRO A 199 -5.49 7.27 -25.27
CA PRO A 199 -6.83 6.73 -25.51
C PRO A 199 -7.45 6.08 -24.27
N LEU A 200 -6.64 5.44 -23.44
CA LEU A 200 -7.11 4.85 -22.17
C LEU A 200 -7.53 5.93 -21.17
N ALA A 201 -6.73 6.98 -21.01
CA ALA A 201 -7.07 8.13 -20.17
C ALA A 201 -8.37 8.81 -20.63
N ALA A 202 -8.56 8.95 -21.95
CA ALA A 202 -9.73 9.58 -22.55
C ALA A 202 -11.05 8.82 -22.31
N ARG A 203 -11.01 7.55 -21.87
CA ARG A 203 -12.21 6.81 -21.43
C ARG A 203 -12.81 7.42 -20.14
N VAL A 204 -11.98 8.05 -19.32
CA VAL A 204 -12.41 8.73 -18.08
C VAL A 204 -12.66 10.21 -18.32
N SER A 205 -11.68 10.90 -18.91
CA SER A 205 -11.77 12.33 -19.21
C SER A 205 -10.79 12.71 -20.33
N ARG A 206 -11.19 13.72 -21.13
CA ARG A 206 -10.32 14.34 -22.14
C ARG A 206 -9.56 15.55 -21.62
N ASP A 207 -9.58 15.79 -20.31
CA ASP A 207 -8.79 16.85 -19.69
C ASP A 207 -7.29 16.58 -19.92
N PRO A 208 -6.53 17.52 -20.50
CA PRO A 208 -5.10 17.36 -20.74
C PRO A 208 -4.30 17.13 -19.44
N LEU A 209 -4.72 17.78 -18.33
CA LEU A 209 -4.06 17.61 -17.04
C LEU A 209 -4.27 16.18 -16.51
N TRP A 210 -5.50 15.65 -16.63
CA TRP A 210 -5.79 14.24 -16.30
C TRP A 210 -4.92 13.30 -17.13
N THR A 211 -4.87 13.49 -18.43
CA THR A 211 -4.07 12.64 -19.34
C THR A 211 -2.60 12.62 -18.91
N THR A 212 -2.02 13.79 -18.61
CA THR A 212 -0.64 13.92 -18.15
C THR A 212 -0.43 13.21 -16.80
N VAL A 213 -1.34 13.42 -15.84
CA VAL A 213 -1.24 12.83 -14.50
C VAL A 213 -1.38 11.31 -14.57
N PHE A 214 -2.37 10.82 -15.32
CA PHE A 214 -2.65 9.39 -15.46
C PHE A 214 -1.50 8.66 -16.16
N HIS A 215 -0.96 9.22 -17.23
CA HIS A 215 0.19 8.65 -17.93
C HIS A 215 1.41 8.52 -17.02
N ARG A 216 1.76 9.60 -16.32
CA ARG A 216 2.90 9.59 -15.41
C ARG A 216 2.68 8.67 -14.22
N TRP A 217 1.47 8.56 -13.74
CA TRP A 217 1.11 7.65 -12.65
C TRP A 217 1.23 6.18 -13.09
N LEU A 218 0.77 5.81 -14.30
CA LEU A 218 0.95 4.47 -14.85
C LEU A 218 2.42 4.14 -15.07
N ARG A 219 3.19 5.08 -15.62
CA ARG A 219 4.64 4.94 -15.78
C ARG A 219 5.34 4.67 -14.45
N ALA A 220 4.98 5.41 -13.42
CA ALA A 220 5.52 5.20 -12.07
C ALA A 220 5.15 3.81 -11.51
N MET A 221 3.96 3.29 -11.79
CA MET A 221 3.56 1.94 -11.41
C MET A 221 4.48 0.89 -12.07
N VAL A 222 4.76 1.03 -13.36
CA VAL A 222 5.67 0.13 -14.08
C VAL A 222 7.12 0.29 -13.58
N ALA A 223 7.54 1.50 -13.23
CA ALA A 223 8.86 1.74 -12.64
C ALA A 223 9.05 1.01 -11.30
N TRP A 224 8.02 0.99 -10.44
CA TRP A 224 8.04 0.17 -9.21
C TRP A 224 8.22 -1.32 -9.52
N TRP A 225 7.53 -1.85 -10.52
CA TRP A 225 7.63 -3.26 -10.89
C TRP A 225 9.00 -3.60 -11.49
N HIS A 226 9.53 -2.69 -12.32
CA HIS A 226 10.84 -2.86 -12.95
C HIS A 226 11.99 -2.87 -11.92
N GLY A 227 11.87 -2.06 -10.87
CA GLY A 227 12.86 -1.97 -9.79
C GLY A 227 12.72 -3.02 -8.69
N ALA A 228 11.72 -3.88 -8.73
CA ALA A 228 11.39 -4.81 -7.65
C ALA A 228 12.47 -5.87 -7.37
N GLU A 229 13.31 -6.23 -8.34
CA GLU A 229 14.43 -7.18 -8.19
C GLU A 229 15.78 -6.48 -7.84
N GLY A 230 15.76 -5.31 -7.19
CA GLY A 230 16.99 -4.65 -6.73
C GLY A 230 17.58 -3.63 -7.71
N GLY A 231 16.80 -3.18 -8.67
CA GLY A 231 17.21 -2.14 -9.60
C GLY A 231 17.20 -0.72 -9.00
N ALA A 232 17.86 0.23 -9.69
CA ALA A 232 17.99 1.64 -9.33
C ALA A 232 16.66 2.40 -9.16
N ALA A 233 15.51 1.81 -9.47
CA ALA A 233 14.18 2.42 -9.30
C ALA A 233 13.82 2.71 -7.84
N SER A 234 14.46 2.05 -6.88
CA SER A 234 14.40 2.40 -5.46
C SER A 234 14.94 3.82 -5.16
N GLN A 235 15.81 4.36 -6.04
CA GLN A 235 16.45 5.67 -5.86
C GLN A 235 15.74 6.81 -6.64
N THR A 236 15.01 6.50 -7.68
CA THR A 236 14.24 7.50 -8.44
C THR A 236 12.85 7.63 -7.88
N GLY A 237 12.70 8.42 -6.84
CA GLY A 237 11.47 8.73 -6.11
C GLY A 237 10.18 8.36 -6.85
N GLY A 238 9.57 7.26 -6.42
CA GLY A 238 8.33 6.80 -7.02
C GLY A 238 7.22 7.79 -6.84
N ASN A 239 6.25 7.74 -7.70
CA ASN A 239 5.10 8.63 -7.66
C ASN A 239 4.27 8.39 -6.39
N ALA A 240 4.18 9.41 -5.54
CA ALA A 240 3.33 9.40 -4.36
C ALA A 240 1.87 9.83 -4.67
N MET A 241 1.49 9.92 -5.95
CA MET A 241 0.17 10.35 -6.41
C MET A 241 -0.86 9.22 -6.29
N ILE A 242 -2.07 9.60 -5.90
CA ILE A 242 -3.28 8.75 -5.88
C ILE A 242 -4.33 9.42 -6.75
N PRO A 243 -4.61 8.92 -7.96
CA PRO A 243 -5.78 9.36 -8.73
C PRO A 243 -7.07 8.94 -8.02
N LEU A 244 -8.04 9.86 -7.91
CA LEU A 244 -9.37 9.63 -7.36
C LEU A 244 -10.43 9.92 -8.43
N LEU A 245 -11.19 8.90 -8.82
CA LEU A 245 -12.29 9.03 -9.77
C LEU A 245 -13.56 9.42 -9.01
N VAL A 246 -14.09 10.61 -9.29
CA VAL A 246 -15.16 11.22 -8.52
C VAL A 246 -16.41 11.42 -9.37
N SER A 247 -17.57 11.03 -8.87
CA SER A 247 -18.88 11.40 -9.44
C SER A 247 -19.97 11.20 -8.40
N GLU A 248 -20.99 12.05 -8.35
CA GLU A 248 -22.18 11.80 -7.50
C GLU A 248 -23.00 10.62 -8.03
N GLU A 249 -23.00 10.44 -9.34
CA GLU A 249 -23.71 9.34 -9.97
C GLU A 249 -23.03 8.01 -9.70
N GLN A 250 -23.83 7.02 -9.34
CA GLN A 250 -23.41 5.63 -9.19
C GLN A 250 -23.50 4.89 -10.53
N GLY A 251 -22.81 3.76 -10.63
CA GLY A 251 -22.90 2.93 -11.84
C GLY A 251 -22.05 3.39 -13.03
N LEU A 252 -21.27 4.46 -12.92
CA LEU A 252 -20.37 4.94 -13.97
C LEU A 252 -19.14 4.05 -14.21
N ARG A 253 -19.09 2.85 -13.61
CA ARG A 253 -18.07 1.81 -13.79
C ARG A 253 -16.66 2.22 -13.30
N LYS A 254 -16.56 3.16 -12.35
CA LYS A 254 -15.27 3.62 -11.80
C LYS A 254 -14.40 2.47 -11.27
N SER A 255 -14.94 1.63 -10.38
CA SER A 255 -14.21 0.50 -9.78
C SER A 255 -13.87 -0.58 -10.82
N THR A 256 -14.75 -0.78 -11.83
CA THR A 256 -14.49 -1.66 -12.98
C THR A 256 -13.29 -1.16 -13.79
N PHE A 257 -13.21 0.15 -14.04
CA PHE A 257 -12.07 0.77 -14.72
C PHE A 257 -10.78 0.56 -13.93
N CYS A 258 -10.81 0.78 -12.61
CA CYS A 258 -9.63 0.54 -11.77
C CYS A 258 -9.14 -0.91 -11.88
N ARG A 259 -10.05 -1.88 -11.87
CA ARG A 259 -9.71 -3.32 -11.98
C ARG A 259 -9.17 -3.69 -13.35
N MET A 260 -9.68 -3.09 -14.42
CA MET A 260 -9.23 -3.39 -15.78
C MET A 260 -7.86 -2.83 -16.11
N LEU A 261 -7.28 -1.95 -15.29
CA LEU A 261 -5.93 -1.44 -15.53
C LEU A 261 -4.88 -2.55 -15.47
N LEU A 262 -5.08 -3.60 -14.65
CA LEU A 262 -4.17 -4.72 -14.59
C LEU A 262 -4.45 -5.78 -15.68
N PRO A 263 -3.40 -6.31 -16.33
CA PRO A 263 -3.54 -7.41 -17.27
C PRO A 263 -4.06 -8.67 -16.56
N PRO A 264 -4.70 -9.59 -17.29
CA PRO A 264 -5.29 -10.80 -16.71
C PRO A 264 -4.34 -11.61 -15.83
N GLU A 265 -3.05 -11.66 -16.20
CA GLU A 265 -1.99 -12.39 -15.51
C GLU A 265 -1.69 -11.82 -14.11
N LEU A 266 -1.87 -10.51 -13.93
CA LEU A 266 -1.56 -9.80 -12.69
C LEU A 266 -2.80 -9.45 -11.85
N ARG A 267 -4.00 -9.85 -12.26
CA ARG A 267 -5.25 -9.52 -11.53
C ARG A 267 -5.32 -10.05 -10.12
N ASN A 268 -4.60 -11.12 -9.79
CA ASN A 268 -4.50 -11.63 -8.43
C ASN A 268 -3.77 -10.65 -7.48
N TYR A 269 -3.05 -9.68 -8.04
CA TYR A 269 -2.35 -8.63 -7.31
C TYR A 269 -3.12 -7.31 -7.29
N TYR A 270 -4.40 -7.33 -7.60
CA TYR A 270 -5.33 -6.23 -7.41
C TYR A 270 -6.09 -6.37 -6.09
N SER A 271 -6.24 -5.28 -5.34
CA SER A 271 -7.01 -5.26 -4.10
C SER A 271 -8.00 -4.10 -4.07
N GLU A 272 -9.26 -4.39 -3.70
CA GLU A 272 -10.29 -3.40 -3.36
C GLU A 272 -10.54 -3.33 -1.84
N LYS A 273 -10.05 -4.34 -1.11
CA LYS A 273 -10.21 -4.43 0.36
C LYS A 273 -8.89 -4.08 1.03
N PHE A 274 -8.64 -2.79 1.16
CA PHE A 274 -7.42 -2.31 1.80
C PHE A 274 -7.74 -1.68 3.15
N GLU A 275 -7.41 -2.42 4.22
CA GLU A 275 -7.59 -1.94 5.57
C GLU A 275 -6.34 -1.19 6.04
N LEU A 276 -6.51 0.08 6.45
CA LEU A 276 -5.45 0.91 7.02
C LEU A 276 -5.16 0.61 8.50
N SER A 277 -5.60 -0.56 8.99
CA SER A 277 -5.35 -1.06 10.34
C SER A 277 -4.13 -1.98 10.35
N GLY A 278 -3.20 -1.74 11.30
CA GLY A 278 -1.98 -2.56 11.47
C GLY A 278 -0.85 -2.21 10.50
N THR A 279 0.30 -1.78 11.03
CA THR A 279 1.44 -1.31 10.23
C THR A 279 2.06 -2.45 9.42
N GLU A 280 2.29 -3.61 10.02
CA GLU A 280 2.91 -4.77 9.36
C GLU A 280 2.08 -5.30 8.17
N ARG A 281 0.74 -5.33 8.30
CA ARG A 281 -0.14 -5.74 7.19
C ARG A 281 -0.12 -4.77 6.03
N LEU A 282 0.01 -3.47 6.32
CA LEU A 282 0.11 -2.42 5.31
C LEU A 282 1.42 -2.52 4.54
N GLU A 283 2.54 -2.71 5.22
CA GLU A 283 3.86 -2.88 4.62
C GLU A 283 3.90 -4.13 3.72
N LEU A 284 3.34 -5.24 4.21
CA LEU A 284 3.21 -6.45 3.40
C LEU A 284 2.33 -6.23 2.16
N ALA A 285 1.23 -5.48 2.29
CA ALA A 285 0.37 -5.15 1.15
C ALA A 285 1.08 -4.28 0.11
N LEU A 286 1.92 -3.33 0.55
CA LEU A 286 2.72 -2.47 -0.35
C LEU A 286 3.75 -3.25 -1.15
N SER A 287 4.28 -4.33 -0.60
CA SER A 287 5.26 -5.19 -1.30
C SER A 287 4.61 -6.29 -2.16
N ARG A 288 3.30 -6.54 -1.99
CA ARG A 288 2.59 -7.64 -2.64
C ARG A 288 1.68 -7.20 -3.78
N PHE A 289 0.83 -6.18 -3.54
CA PHE A 289 -0.18 -5.79 -4.53
C PHE A 289 0.43 -4.88 -5.61
N ALA A 290 0.02 -5.07 -6.85
CA ALA A 290 0.34 -4.20 -7.97
C ALA A 290 -0.45 -2.88 -7.91
N LEU A 291 -1.75 -3.02 -7.65
CA LEU A 291 -2.69 -1.92 -7.63
C LEU A 291 -3.72 -2.10 -6.50
N VAL A 292 -3.83 -1.08 -5.67
CA VAL A 292 -4.82 -1.00 -4.59
C VAL A 292 -5.86 0.06 -4.96
N ASN A 293 -7.11 -0.35 -5.08
CA ASN A 293 -8.24 0.55 -5.23
C ASN A 293 -8.81 0.91 -3.85
N LEU A 294 -8.73 2.19 -3.51
CA LEU A 294 -9.38 2.78 -2.34
C LEU A 294 -10.85 3.07 -2.70
N ASP A 295 -11.64 2.00 -2.76
CA ASP A 295 -13.05 2.13 -3.11
C ASP A 295 -13.81 2.90 -2.03
N GLU A 296 -14.75 3.77 -2.45
CA GLU A 296 -15.50 4.64 -1.56
C GLU A 296 -14.57 5.47 -0.64
N PHE A 297 -13.61 6.17 -1.23
CA PHE A 297 -12.59 6.96 -0.51
C PHE A 297 -13.19 7.96 0.49
N ASP A 298 -14.40 8.42 0.26
CA ASP A 298 -15.16 9.30 1.16
C ASP A 298 -15.46 8.66 2.54
N ARG A 299 -15.39 7.35 2.69
CA ARG A 299 -15.53 6.64 3.97
C ARG A 299 -14.27 6.66 4.83
N TYR A 300 -13.12 7.00 4.23
CA TYR A 300 -11.87 7.08 4.98
C TYR A 300 -11.84 8.33 5.86
N SER A 301 -11.56 8.15 7.14
CA SER A 301 -11.41 9.26 8.08
C SER A 301 -10.19 10.12 7.76
N GLN A 302 -10.13 11.35 8.29
CA GLN A 302 -8.97 12.23 8.16
C GLN A 302 -7.65 11.57 8.67
N HIS A 303 -7.76 10.73 9.70
CA HIS A 303 -6.63 9.96 10.22
C HIS A 303 -6.13 8.95 9.19
N HIS A 304 -7.03 8.26 8.50
CA HIS A 304 -6.68 7.33 7.42
C HIS A 304 -6.04 8.05 6.24
N ALA A 305 -6.55 9.21 5.85
CA ALA A 305 -5.95 10.02 4.79
C ALA A 305 -4.52 10.49 5.14
N ALA A 306 -4.28 10.88 6.40
CA ALA A 306 -2.93 11.22 6.87
C ALA A 306 -1.98 10.01 6.83
N LYS A 307 -2.45 8.83 7.23
CA LYS A 307 -1.68 7.58 7.17
C LYS A 307 -1.33 7.20 5.74
N LEU A 308 -2.30 7.29 4.82
CA LEU A 308 -2.07 7.08 3.38
C LEU A 308 -1.01 8.03 2.81
N LYS A 309 -1.04 9.31 3.17
CA LYS A 309 -0.04 10.29 2.74
C LYS A 309 1.39 9.88 3.12
N ASN A 310 1.57 9.22 4.25
CA ASN A 310 2.87 8.69 4.67
C ASN A 310 3.22 7.41 3.91
N LEU A 311 2.27 6.49 3.78
CA LEU A 311 2.48 5.20 3.09
C LEU A 311 2.89 5.37 1.62
N VAL A 312 2.26 6.30 0.90
CA VAL A 312 2.56 6.50 -0.53
C VAL A 312 3.94 7.13 -0.79
N GLN A 313 4.64 7.57 0.26
CA GLN A 313 6.00 8.07 0.15
C GLN A 313 7.07 7.01 0.42
N LEU A 314 6.67 5.86 0.99
CA LEU A 314 7.61 4.78 1.26
C LEU A 314 8.04 4.13 -0.06
N GLY A 315 9.35 4.05 -0.29
CA GLY A 315 9.93 3.31 -1.42
C GLY A 315 10.31 1.89 -1.04
N THR A 316 10.73 1.70 0.20
CA THR A 316 11.11 0.41 0.77
C THR A 316 10.46 0.26 2.14
N MET A 317 10.18 -0.97 2.53
CA MET A 317 9.65 -1.35 3.82
C MET A 317 10.60 -2.30 4.52
N GLN A 318 10.68 -2.20 5.84
CA GLN A 318 11.40 -3.16 6.67
C GLN A 318 10.38 -4.06 7.36
N SER A 319 10.22 -5.28 6.88
CA SER A 319 9.32 -6.25 7.48
C SER A 319 10.09 -7.38 8.13
N ARG A 320 9.66 -7.75 9.33
CA ARG A 320 10.17 -8.95 9.99
C ARG A 320 9.55 -10.17 9.32
N ARG A 321 10.38 -11.00 8.71
CA ARG A 321 9.89 -12.26 8.15
C ARG A 321 9.43 -13.17 9.30
N PRO A 322 8.24 -13.78 9.22
CA PRO A 322 7.89 -14.85 10.13
C PRO A 322 8.99 -15.93 10.09
N TYR A 323 9.45 -16.34 11.26
CA TYR A 323 10.52 -17.34 11.43
C TYR A 323 11.94 -16.95 10.96
N ALA A 324 12.17 -15.72 10.52
CA ALA A 324 13.51 -15.23 10.19
C ALA A 324 14.12 -14.44 11.35
N SER A 325 15.43 -14.57 11.55
CA SER A 325 16.19 -13.89 12.61
C SER A 325 16.49 -12.41 12.34
N GLY A 326 15.93 -11.79 11.28
CA GLY A 326 16.22 -10.42 10.90
C GLY A 326 15.09 -9.70 10.17
N PHE A 327 15.23 -8.38 10.02
CA PHE A 327 14.39 -7.58 9.14
C PHE A 327 14.84 -7.78 7.69
N ALA A 328 13.90 -8.01 6.79
CA ALA A 328 14.15 -7.98 5.35
C ALA A 328 13.64 -6.66 4.78
N GLU A 329 14.46 -6.02 3.99
CA GLU A 329 14.04 -4.87 3.18
C GLU A 329 13.24 -5.39 1.99
N MET A 330 12.03 -4.84 1.81
CA MET A 330 11.14 -5.19 0.71
C MET A 330 10.85 -3.94 -0.10
N PRO A 331 11.09 -3.96 -1.43
CA PRO A 331 10.73 -2.86 -2.28
C PRO A 331 9.20 -2.71 -2.36
N ARG A 332 8.74 -1.48 -2.46
CA ARG A 332 7.34 -1.20 -2.78
C ARG A 332 7.07 -1.53 -4.23
N VAL A 333 5.95 -2.19 -4.49
CA VAL A 333 5.43 -2.46 -5.84
C VAL A 333 4.02 -1.89 -6.04
N ALA A 334 3.32 -1.57 -4.94
CA ALA A 334 1.94 -1.12 -4.97
C ALA A 334 1.80 0.33 -5.43
N SER A 335 0.87 0.55 -6.36
CA SER A 335 0.31 1.85 -6.68
C SER A 335 -1.12 1.95 -6.16
N PHE A 336 -1.60 3.18 -5.95
CA PHE A 336 -2.94 3.44 -5.44
C PHE A 336 -3.77 4.21 -6.44
N ILE A 337 -5.04 3.85 -6.52
CA ILE A 337 -6.12 4.59 -7.18
C ILE A 337 -7.32 4.57 -6.26
N GLY A 338 -8.29 5.46 -6.43
CA GLY A 338 -9.49 5.40 -5.61
C GLY A 338 -10.72 5.87 -6.36
N THR A 339 -11.88 5.59 -5.75
CA THR A 339 -13.19 6.02 -6.26
C THR A 339 -13.94 6.74 -5.16
N SER A 340 -14.80 7.69 -5.53
CA SER A 340 -15.71 8.36 -4.59
C SER A 340 -17.01 8.75 -5.26
N ASN A 341 -18.07 8.81 -4.44
CA ASN A 341 -19.36 9.36 -4.83
C ASN A 341 -19.61 10.76 -4.23
N ARG A 342 -18.59 11.38 -3.64
CA ARG A 342 -18.66 12.72 -3.06
C ARG A 342 -17.53 13.58 -3.59
N TYR A 343 -17.78 14.89 -3.69
CA TYR A 343 -16.77 15.88 -4.12
C TYR A 343 -15.94 16.39 -2.94
N ASP A 344 -16.50 16.46 -1.73
CA ASP A 344 -15.86 17.02 -0.54
C ASP A 344 -14.84 16.06 0.11
N LEU A 345 -13.78 15.73 -0.62
CA LEU A 345 -12.82 14.69 -0.26
C LEU A 345 -11.57 15.19 0.48
N LEU A 346 -11.12 16.38 0.14
CA LEU A 346 -9.83 16.90 0.57
C LEU A 346 -9.97 17.91 1.70
N ASN A 347 -9.20 17.70 2.78
CA ASN A 347 -9.28 18.56 3.98
C ASN A 347 -8.05 19.46 4.18
N ASP A 348 -6.89 19.08 3.56
CA ASP A 348 -5.61 19.72 3.81
C ASP A 348 -4.96 20.15 2.50
N PRO A 349 -4.86 21.46 2.24
CA PRO A 349 -4.28 21.97 1.00
C PRO A 349 -2.81 21.60 0.82
N THR A 350 -2.06 21.53 1.93
CA THR A 350 -0.62 21.26 1.85
C THR A 350 -0.30 19.81 1.57
N GLY A 351 -1.16 18.89 2.01
CA GLY A 351 -1.02 17.46 1.80
C GLY A 351 -1.76 16.91 0.59
N SER A 352 -2.63 17.70 -0.05
CA SER A 352 -3.49 17.26 -1.16
C SER A 352 -2.72 17.07 -2.47
N ARG A 353 -1.48 17.54 -2.60
CA ARG A 353 -0.63 17.29 -3.76
C ARG A 353 -0.40 15.80 -4.07
N ARG A 354 -0.73 14.92 -3.11
CA ARG A 354 -0.67 13.47 -3.29
C ARG A 354 -1.93 12.87 -3.89
N PHE A 355 -2.97 13.66 -4.05
CA PHE A 355 -4.22 13.25 -4.66
C PHE A 355 -4.47 14.03 -5.93
N PHE A 356 -5.05 13.37 -6.92
CA PHE A 356 -5.59 14.01 -8.11
C PHE A 356 -7.04 13.56 -8.27
N CYS A 357 -7.99 14.47 -8.03
CA CYS A 357 -9.40 14.19 -8.14
C CYS A 357 -9.88 14.44 -9.57
N GLN A 358 -10.27 13.40 -10.29
CA GLN A 358 -10.83 13.52 -11.63
C GLN A 358 -12.33 13.27 -11.60
N GLU A 359 -13.09 14.27 -12.00
CA GLU A 359 -14.53 14.13 -12.21
C GLU A 359 -14.82 13.23 -13.41
N VAL A 360 -15.77 12.31 -13.20
CA VAL A 360 -16.20 11.35 -14.23
C VAL A 360 -17.57 11.75 -14.73
N HIS A 361 -17.66 12.10 -16.01
CA HIS A 361 -18.89 12.49 -16.67
C HIS A 361 -19.37 11.36 -17.60
N GLY A 362 -20.26 10.51 -17.13
CA GLY A 362 -20.84 9.41 -17.90
C GLY A 362 -20.16 8.05 -17.69
N VAL A 363 -20.72 7.05 -18.32
CA VAL A 363 -20.27 5.65 -18.14
C VAL A 363 -18.92 5.43 -18.81
N ILE A 364 -17.94 4.95 -18.03
CA ILE A 364 -16.59 4.65 -18.53
C ILE A 364 -16.67 3.41 -19.44
N ASP A 365 -16.07 3.50 -20.63
CA ASP A 365 -15.93 2.35 -21.52
C ASP A 365 -14.91 1.34 -20.95
N CYS A 366 -15.41 0.26 -20.39
CA CYS A 366 -14.62 -0.86 -19.89
C CYS A 366 -14.78 -2.12 -20.78
N ASP A 367 -15.54 -2.05 -21.88
CA ASP A 367 -15.84 -3.18 -22.74
C ASP A 367 -14.90 -3.26 -23.93
N THR A 368 -14.45 -2.11 -24.45
CA THR A 368 -13.43 -2.09 -25.51
C THR A 368 -12.15 -2.74 -25.00
N PRO A 369 -11.66 -3.83 -25.65
CA PRO A 369 -10.45 -4.54 -25.23
C PRO A 369 -9.23 -3.62 -25.17
N LEU A 370 -8.35 -3.90 -24.21
CA LEU A 370 -7.03 -3.27 -24.09
C LEU A 370 -5.96 -4.21 -24.63
N ASP A 371 -5.07 -3.67 -25.45
CA ASP A 371 -3.82 -4.33 -25.80
C ASP A 371 -2.82 -4.15 -24.64
N TYR A 372 -2.95 -4.99 -23.62
CA TYR A 372 -2.09 -4.92 -22.44
C TYR A 372 -0.61 -5.09 -22.79
N ALA A 373 -0.29 -5.96 -23.74
CA ALA A 373 1.09 -6.21 -24.10
C ALA A 373 1.77 -4.93 -24.61
N GLN A 374 1.11 -4.20 -25.51
CA GLN A 374 1.66 -2.97 -26.07
C GLN A 374 1.50 -1.77 -25.11
N LEU A 375 0.43 -1.71 -24.30
CA LEU A 375 0.30 -0.67 -23.27
C LEU A 375 1.46 -0.71 -22.28
N TYR A 376 1.77 -1.89 -21.74
CA TYR A 376 2.85 -2.05 -20.80
C TYR A 376 4.24 -2.02 -21.45
N ALA A 377 4.36 -2.42 -22.73
CA ALA A 377 5.59 -2.25 -23.50
C ALA A 377 5.92 -0.76 -23.71
N GLN A 378 4.91 0.09 -24.00
CA GLN A 378 5.07 1.55 -24.04
C GLN A 378 5.61 2.09 -22.73
N LEU A 379 4.94 1.78 -21.61
CA LEU A 379 5.30 2.29 -20.29
C LEU A 379 6.69 1.80 -19.85
N LEU A 380 7.04 0.55 -20.14
CA LEU A 380 8.36 -0.01 -19.86
C LEU A 380 9.45 0.69 -20.68
N HIS A 381 9.19 0.91 -21.97
CA HIS A 381 10.10 1.66 -22.84
C HIS A 381 10.39 3.07 -22.31
N GLU A 382 9.34 3.78 -21.90
CA GLU A 382 9.46 5.12 -21.32
C GLU A 382 10.26 5.12 -19.99
N VAL A 383 10.07 4.09 -19.13
CA VAL A 383 10.86 3.90 -17.92
C VAL A 383 12.33 3.66 -18.25
N GLN A 384 12.63 2.84 -19.24
CA GLN A 384 13.99 2.55 -19.69
C GLN A 384 14.69 3.76 -20.30
N LEU A 385 13.95 4.68 -20.93
CA LEU A 385 14.46 5.97 -21.40
C LEU A 385 14.70 6.98 -20.27
N GLY A 386 14.30 6.66 -19.05
CA GLY A 386 14.44 7.57 -17.89
C GLY A 386 13.42 8.71 -17.85
N GLU A 387 12.28 8.53 -18.51
CA GLU A 387 11.18 9.49 -18.45
C GLU A 387 10.69 9.72 -17.02
N LEU A 388 10.28 10.96 -16.71
CA LEU A 388 9.89 11.35 -15.35
C LEU A 388 8.71 10.52 -14.82
N THR A 389 8.86 10.01 -13.60
CA THR A 389 7.83 9.28 -12.85
C THR A 389 7.20 10.14 -11.74
N TYR A 390 7.74 11.34 -11.47
CA TYR A 390 7.29 12.27 -10.45
C TYR A 390 6.83 13.59 -11.08
N PHE A 391 6.17 14.46 -10.30
CA PHE A 391 5.67 15.75 -10.76
C PHE A 391 6.61 16.88 -10.33
N THR A 392 6.81 17.83 -11.22
CA THR A 392 7.56 19.09 -10.94
C THR A 392 6.71 20.00 -10.05
N HIS A 393 7.35 21.00 -9.41
CA HIS A 393 6.62 21.98 -8.59
C HIS A 393 5.53 22.73 -9.34
N THR A 394 5.75 23.03 -10.63
CA THR A 394 4.73 23.68 -11.47
C THR A 394 3.53 22.79 -11.71
N GLU A 395 3.77 21.50 -11.97
CA GLU A 395 2.71 20.52 -12.15
C GLU A 395 1.97 20.23 -10.83
N GLU A 396 2.69 20.14 -9.71
CA GLU A 396 2.07 20.03 -8.37
C GLU A 396 1.15 21.25 -8.09
N ALA A 397 1.57 22.47 -8.47
CA ALA A 397 0.73 23.65 -8.32
C ALA A 397 -0.53 23.57 -9.20
N ALA A 398 -0.41 23.11 -10.45
CA ALA A 398 -1.55 22.90 -11.34
C ALA A 398 -2.53 21.84 -10.78
N ILE A 399 -1.99 20.74 -10.24
CA ILE A 399 -2.77 19.69 -9.57
C ILE A 399 -3.51 20.26 -8.35
N GLN A 400 -2.83 21.04 -7.51
CA GLN A 400 -3.46 21.67 -6.35
C GLN A 400 -4.55 22.67 -6.74
N HIS A 401 -4.34 23.40 -7.83
CA HIS A 401 -5.35 24.31 -8.38
C HIS A 401 -6.60 23.52 -8.84
N HIS A 402 -6.40 22.47 -9.65
CA HIS A 402 -7.47 21.60 -10.12
C HIS A 402 -8.27 20.99 -8.94
N ASN A 403 -7.58 20.55 -7.89
CA ASN A 403 -8.18 19.94 -6.72
C ASN A 403 -9.03 20.90 -5.85
N ARG A 404 -9.04 22.19 -6.13
CA ARG A 404 -9.80 23.18 -5.31
C ARG A 404 -11.29 22.88 -5.23
N LEU A 405 -11.86 22.31 -6.28
CA LEU A 405 -13.27 21.94 -6.34
C LEU A 405 -13.63 20.78 -5.38
N PHE A 406 -12.64 20.01 -4.95
CA PHE A 406 -12.80 18.79 -4.15
C PHE A 406 -12.46 19.00 -2.67
N TYR A 407 -12.26 20.23 -2.23
CA TYR A 407 -12.05 20.51 -0.82
C TYR A 407 -13.37 20.57 -0.06
N GLN A 408 -13.36 19.97 1.13
CA GLN A 408 -14.50 20.04 2.04
C GLN A 408 -14.84 21.50 2.32
N SER A 409 -16.12 21.84 2.14
CA SER A 409 -16.64 23.12 2.57
C SER A 409 -16.69 23.14 4.10
N SER A 410 -15.95 24.04 4.72
CA SER A 410 -16.09 24.25 6.17
C SER A 410 -17.18 25.25 6.45
N PRO A 411 -17.91 25.14 7.58
CA PRO A 411 -18.87 26.16 7.99
C PRO A 411 -18.25 27.56 8.07
N LEU A 412 -16.94 27.62 8.35
CA LEU A 412 -16.19 28.88 8.38
C LEU A 412 -16.03 29.47 6.96
N ARG A 413 -15.75 28.62 5.96
CA ARG A 413 -15.70 29.00 4.54
C ARG A 413 -17.06 29.47 4.03
N GLU A 414 -18.11 28.74 4.37
CA GLU A 414 -19.49 29.12 3.98
C GLU A 414 -19.91 30.47 4.57
N CYS A 415 -19.65 30.72 5.87
CA CYS A 415 -19.85 31.99 6.48
C CYS A 415 -19.05 33.10 5.81
N PHE A 416 -17.79 32.84 5.44
CA PHE A 416 -16.98 33.82 4.75
C PHE A 416 -17.55 34.17 3.37
N VAL A 417 -17.84 33.17 2.51
CA VAL A 417 -18.39 33.41 1.17
C VAL A 417 -19.76 34.10 1.19
N ARG A 418 -20.55 33.86 2.24
CA ARG A 418 -21.83 34.55 2.44
C ARG A 418 -21.63 36.05 2.77
N ARG A 419 -20.61 36.33 3.58
CA ARG A 419 -20.41 37.71 4.12
C ARG A 419 -19.47 38.56 3.28
N PHE A 420 -18.51 37.95 2.56
CA PHE A 420 -17.53 38.65 1.78
C PHE A 420 -17.61 38.27 0.29
N GLU A 421 -17.28 39.22 -0.58
CA GLU A 421 -17.10 38.97 -1.98
C GLU A 421 -15.71 38.34 -2.21
N VAL A 422 -15.70 37.25 -3.00
CA VAL A 422 -14.45 36.59 -3.43
C VAL A 422 -14.23 36.94 -4.88
N ALA A 423 -13.09 37.56 -5.17
CA ALA A 423 -12.70 37.83 -6.55
C ALA A 423 -12.29 36.54 -7.27
N ASP A 424 -12.48 36.53 -8.59
CA ASP A 424 -11.84 35.54 -9.47
C ASP A 424 -10.31 35.66 -9.34
N GLU A 425 -9.62 34.56 -9.60
CA GLU A 425 -8.18 34.44 -9.40
C GLU A 425 -7.41 35.59 -10.07
N GLY A 426 -6.56 36.25 -9.28
CA GLY A 426 -5.70 37.34 -9.76
C GLY A 426 -6.38 38.70 -9.93
N LYS A 427 -7.67 38.81 -9.67
CA LYS A 427 -8.39 40.11 -9.71
C LYS A 427 -8.64 40.63 -8.29
N LEU A 428 -8.59 41.94 -8.13
CA LEU A 428 -8.99 42.60 -6.89
C LEU A 428 -10.48 43.00 -7.03
N VAL A 429 -11.28 42.73 -6.00
CA VAL A 429 -12.69 43.20 -5.96
C VAL A 429 -12.68 44.72 -5.80
N ASP A 430 -13.46 45.41 -6.65
CA ASP A 430 -13.58 46.88 -6.57
C ASP A 430 -14.21 47.28 -5.24
N GLY A 431 -13.59 48.25 -4.57
CA GLY A 431 -14.02 48.71 -3.24
C GLY A 431 -13.66 47.77 -2.09
N GLY A 432 -12.75 46.80 -2.33
CA GLY A 432 -12.22 45.96 -1.26
C GLY A 432 -11.18 46.65 -0.42
N GLU A 433 -10.81 46.03 0.69
CA GLU A 433 -9.74 46.50 1.57
C GLU A 433 -8.83 45.36 2.07
N TRP A 434 -7.62 45.75 2.51
CA TRP A 434 -6.68 44.79 3.08
C TRP A 434 -7.02 44.51 4.55
N GLN A 435 -7.46 43.31 4.88
CA GLN A 435 -7.76 42.92 6.25
C GLN A 435 -6.90 41.71 6.70
N THR A 436 -6.59 41.67 8.00
CA THR A 436 -5.96 40.48 8.60
C THR A 436 -6.98 39.37 8.81
N ALA A 437 -6.53 38.10 8.81
CA ALA A 437 -7.40 36.95 9.14
C ALA A 437 -8.10 37.14 10.49
N THR A 438 -7.46 37.81 11.46
CA THR A 438 -8.03 38.10 12.77
C THR A 438 -9.20 39.12 12.68
N ALA A 439 -9.06 40.15 11.81
CA ALA A 439 -10.14 41.15 11.60
C ALA A 439 -11.34 40.48 10.93
N ILE A 440 -11.12 39.76 9.83
CA ILE A 440 -12.15 39.00 9.11
C ILE A 440 -12.85 38.02 10.07
N PHE A 441 -12.08 37.29 10.88
CA PHE A 441 -12.62 36.34 11.84
C PHE A 441 -13.52 36.96 12.89
N ARG A 442 -13.21 38.21 13.34
CA ARG A 442 -14.09 38.95 14.29
C ARG A 442 -15.40 39.26 13.65
N THR A 443 -15.45 39.68 12.38
CA THR A 443 -16.69 39.92 11.64
C THR A 443 -17.52 38.65 11.55
N LEU A 444 -16.91 37.53 11.15
CA LEU A 444 -17.57 36.24 11.02
C LEU A 444 -18.04 35.64 12.35
N LYS A 445 -17.39 35.96 13.48
CA LYS A 445 -17.71 35.39 14.79
C LYS A 445 -19.15 35.71 15.22
N ARG A 446 -19.73 36.81 14.73
CA ARG A 446 -21.15 37.17 15.00
C ARG A 446 -22.11 36.19 14.33
N ASP A 447 -21.76 35.71 13.13
CA ASP A 447 -22.58 34.82 12.30
C ASP A 447 -22.38 33.33 12.66
N LEU A 448 -21.23 33.00 13.22
CA LEU A 448 -20.88 31.61 13.58
C LEU A 448 -21.64 31.08 14.81
N ARG A 449 -22.22 31.89 15.66
CA ARG A 449 -23.10 31.58 16.83
C ARG A 449 -22.88 30.21 17.49
N GLY A 450 -21.60 29.83 17.68
CA GLY A 450 -21.25 28.56 18.32
C GLY A 450 -21.22 27.33 17.40
N MET A 451 -21.51 27.46 16.10
CA MET A 451 -21.47 26.35 15.14
C MET A 451 -20.10 25.72 14.96
N VAL A 452 -19.00 26.44 15.26
CA VAL A 452 -17.63 25.94 15.04
C VAL A 452 -16.84 26.09 16.35
N ARG A 453 -16.76 25.01 17.13
CA ARG A 453 -16.05 25.01 18.43
C ARG A 453 -14.55 25.26 18.29
N ASN A 454 -13.92 24.91 17.15
CA ASN A 454 -12.46 24.96 16.93
C ASN A 454 -12.04 25.99 15.87
N ALA A 455 -12.89 26.95 15.48
CA ALA A 455 -12.53 27.99 14.54
C ALA A 455 -11.53 28.97 15.17
N THR A 456 -10.46 29.24 14.46
CA THR A 456 -9.42 30.21 14.85
C THR A 456 -9.07 31.11 13.65
N PRO A 457 -8.45 32.30 13.86
CA PRO A 457 -7.94 33.10 12.76
C PRO A 457 -6.94 32.35 11.86
N ASN A 458 -6.19 31.40 12.42
CA ASN A 458 -5.26 30.57 11.64
C ASN A 458 -5.99 29.56 10.75
N THR A 459 -7.10 28.96 11.23
CA THR A 459 -7.94 28.09 10.38
C THR A 459 -8.60 28.90 9.29
N LEU A 460 -9.12 30.11 9.57
CA LEU A 460 -9.65 31.01 8.56
C LEU A 460 -8.58 31.40 7.52
N GLY A 461 -7.35 31.72 7.94
CA GLY A 461 -6.27 32.05 7.02
C GLY A 461 -5.96 30.92 6.02
N ARG A 462 -6.09 29.64 6.45
CA ARG A 462 -5.95 28.49 5.56
C ARG A 462 -7.12 28.41 4.55
N GLU A 463 -8.35 28.62 5.01
CA GLU A 463 -9.52 28.67 4.13
C GLU A 463 -9.44 29.78 3.07
N LEU A 464 -9.00 30.99 3.49
CA LEU A 464 -8.82 32.12 2.57
C LEU A 464 -7.76 31.85 1.50
N MET A 465 -6.69 31.10 1.86
CA MET A 465 -5.70 30.65 0.89
C MET A 465 -6.28 29.63 -0.10
N GLN A 466 -7.12 28.71 0.38
CA GLN A 466 -7.79 27.71 -0.47
C GLN A 466 -8.76 28.38 -1.46
N LEU A 467 -9.49 29.40 -1.00
CA LEU A 467 -10.37 30.20 -1.84
C LEU A 467 -9.62 31.07 -2.86
N GLY A 468 -8.28 31.12 -2.82
CA GLY A 468 -7.52 31.97 -3.72
C GLY A 468 -7.62 33.48 -3.42
N VAL A 469 -8.09 33.85 -2.22
CA VAL A 469 -8.21 35.24 -1.84
C VAL A 469 -6.87 35.95 -1.95
N PRO A 470 -6.73 37.07 -2.71
CA PRO A 470 -5.48 37.78 -2.89
C PRO A 470 -4.87 38.15 -1.54
N ARG A 471 -3.56 37.92 -1.38
CA ARG A 471 -2.87 38.13 -0.11
C ARG A 471 -1.54 38.87 -0.29
N LYS A 472 -1.15 39.63 0.73
CA LYS A 472 0.17 40.21 0.84
C LYS A 472 0.74 40.07 2.25
N ARG A 473 2.05 39.97 2.35
CA ARG A 473 2.76 39.98 3.65
C ARG A 473 3.19 41.36 4.00
N CYS A 474 2.94 41.84 5.20
CA CYS A 474 3.40 43.10 5.72
C CYS A 474 3.89 42.94 7.17
N ASN A 475 4.40 44.00 7.79
CA ASN A 475 4.87 43.98 9.18
C ASN A 475 3.81 43.58 10.20
N ARG A 476 2.51 43.64 9.86
CA ARG A 476 1.37 43.24 10.69
C ARG A 476 0.94 41.79 10.43
N GLY A 477 1.70 41.04 9.60
CA GLY A 477 1.36 39.66 9.22
C GLY A 477 0.82 39.53 7.80
N VAL A 478 0.08 38.46 7.52
CA VAL A 478 -0.56 38.23 6.22
C VAL A 478 -1.92 38.97 6.19
N MET A 479 -2.12 39.78 5.15
CA MET A 479 -3.37 40.48 4.89
C MET A 479 -4.02 39.92 3.62
N TYR A 480 -5.34 39.92 3.58
CA TYR A 480 -6.19 39.41 2.51
C TYR A 480 -7.02 40.54 1.94
N TRP A 481 -7.22 40.58 0.63
CA TRP A 481 -8.03 41.57 -0.04
C TRP A 481 -9.48 41.09 -0.06
N VAL A 482 -10.36 41.77 0.67
CA VAL A 482 -11.73 41.35 0.82
C VAL A 482 -12.67 42.56 0.76
N LYS A 483 -13.89 42.33 0.31
CA LYS A 483 -15.00 43.32 0.38
C LYS A 483 -16.17 42.67 1.12
N GLU A 484 -16.63 43.34 2.16
CA GLU A 484 -17.82 42.88 2.86
C GLU A 484 -19.05 43.19 2.00
N ARG A 485 -19.94 42.19 1.86
CA ARG A 485 -21.21 42.36 1.14
C ARG A 485 -22.12 43.25 1.96
N GLU A 486 -22.78 44.19 1.30
CA GLU A 486 -23.86 44.96 1.94
C GLU A 486 -24.99 44.00 2.31
N SER A 487 -25.42 44.05 3.58
CA SER A 487 -26.41 43.13 4.17
C SER A 487 -27.84 43.52 3.76
#